data_c51047a69c482cd2b6c31697ea2cd2d8
#
_entry.id   c51047a69c482cd2b6c31697ea2cd2d8
#
_cell.length_a   1.000
_cell.length_b   1.000
_cell.length_c   1.000
_cell.angle_alpha   90.00
_cell.angle_beta   90.00
_cell.angle_gamma   90.00
#
_symmetry.space_group_name_H-M   'P 1'
#
loop_
_entity.id
_entity.type
_entity.pdbx_description
1 polymer ?
#
loop_
_entity_poly.entity_id
_entity_poly.type
_entity_poly.pdbx_seq_one_letter_code
_entity_poly.pdbx_strand_id
1 'polypeptide(L)'
;RIRIGSSAVFSSESVSAAGCSIVASATARSTDSESPSRGVSTAVSAIRYSVSPMSVFNGDILLAAKRPLGGMNVFLGDFTGHGLSASIGALPVSDIFFGMTSKGFELYEIVKELNNRLKAVLPVGFFCCAIAAEIDFEDNNIKVWNGGLPDAYLINQYTAEVEEIKSNHLPLGIIGAEKFQAKMDVRP
;
A
#
# COMPACT_ATOMS: atom_id res chain seq x y z
N ARG A 1 -11.12 -9.39 -10.61
CA ARG A 1 -10.83 -9.31 -9.16
C ARG A 1 -9.33 -9.37 -8.96
N ILE A 2 -8.75 -8.30 -8.51
CA ILE A 2 -7.33 -8.23 -8.17
C ILE A 2 -7.20 -8.46 -6.65
N ARG A 3 -6.35 -9.38 -6.25
CA ARG A 3 -6.02 -9.64 -4.86
C ARG A 3 -4.56 -9.28 -4.65
N ILE A 4 -4.28 -8.25 -3.88
CA ILE A 4 -2.93 -7.94 -3.43
C ILE A 4 -2.75 -8.65 -2.09
N GLY A 5 -1.88 -9.63 -2.04
CA GLY A 5 -1.55 -10.34 -0.81
C GLY A 5 -0.06 -10.27 -0.56
N SER A 6 0.34 -9.78 0.59
CA SER A 6 1.65 -10.08 1.12
C SER A 6 1.46 -11.19 2.14
N SER A 7 1.88 -12.40 1.82
CA SER A 7 1.94 -13.51 2.77
C SER A 7 3.40 -13.76 3.11
N ALA A 8 3.86 -13.22 4.21
CA ALA A 8 5.07 -13.68 4.83
C ALA A 8 4.72 -14.93 5.65
N VAL A 9 4.85 -16.12 5.06
CA VAL A 9 4.91 -17.35 5.84
C VAL A 9 6.35 -17.48 6.30
N PHE A 10 6.63 -17.07 7.51
CA PHE A 10 7.89 -17.36 8.16
C PHE A 10 7.78 -18.74 8.82
N SER A 11 8.54 -19.71 8.29
CA SER A 11 8.89 -20.91 9.04
C SER A 11 9.83 -20.49 10.18
N SER A 12 9.48 -20.93 11.37
CA SER A 12 10.19 -20.68 12.62
C SER A 12 11.66 -21.05 12.54
N GLU A 13 12.54 -20.04 12.56
CA GLU A 13 13.77 -20.03 13.33
C GLU A 13 14.34 -18.61 13.31
N SER A 14 14.25 -17.95 14.47
CA SER A 14 14.99 -16.74 14.85
C SER A 14 14.88 -15.50 13.98
N VAL A 15 13.75 -14.81 13.99
CA VAL A 15 13.62 -13.34 14.21
C VAL A 15 12.17 -13.09 14.62
N SER A 16 11.96 -12.49 15.80
CA SER A 16 10.66 -12.06 16.27
C SER A 16 10.20 -10.83 15.49
N ALA A 17 9.59 -11.06 14.35
CA ALA A 17 8.75 -10.08 13.69
C ALA A 17 7.35 -10.66 13.68
N ALA A 18 6.42 -9.95 14.31
CA ALA A 18 5.01 -10.34 14.31
C ALA A 18 4.53 -10.45 12.87
N GLY A 19 4.00 -11.61 12.54
CA GLY A 19 3.45 -11.86 11.22
C GLY A 19 2.24 -10.97 10.98
N CYS A 20 2.41 -9.86 10.29
CA CYS A 20 1.31 -9.12 9.70
C CYS A 20 1.06 -9.68 8.31
N SER A 21 -0.02 -10.42 8.12
CA SER A 21 -0.50 -10.78 6.80
C SER A 21 -1.68 -9.89 6.44
N ILE A 22 -1.48 -9.03 5.45
CA ILE A 22 -2.54 -8.18 4.92
C ILE A 22 -2.93 -8.71 3.55
N VAL A 23 -4.20 -9.05 3.42
CA VAL A 23 -4.83 -9.38 2.15
C VAL A 23 -5.72 -8.22 1.79
N ALA A 24 -5.26 -7.33 0.91
CA ALA A 24 -6.11 -6.32 0.30
C ALA A 24 -6.74 -6.91 -0.96
N SER A 25 -8.06 -7.05 -0.99
CA SER A 25 -8.78 -7.44 -2.20
C SER A 25 -9.65 -6.29 -2.67
N ALA A 26 -9.36 -5.73 -3.84
CA ALA A 26 -10.25 -4.82 -4.53
C ALA A 26 -11.21 -5.62 -5.42
N THR A 27 -12.51 -5.46 -5.22
CA THR A 27 -13.53 -6.11 -6.07
C THR A 27 -14.28 -5.03 -6.82
N ALA A 28 -14.08 -4.95 -8.14
CA ALA A 28 -14.99 -4.24 -9.01
C ALA A 28 -16.16 -5.19 -9.37
N ARG A 29 -17.39 -4.80 -9.08
CA ARG A 29 -18.59 -5.49 -9.56
C ARG A 29 -19.14 -4.71 -10.74
N SER A 30 -19.08 -5.29 -11.94
CA SER A 30 -19.97 -4.91 -13.01
C SER A 30 -21.31 -5.62 -12.78
N THR A 31 -22.38 -4.89 -12.60
CA THR A 31 -23.73 -5.47 -12.70
C THR A 31 -24.17 -5.31 -14.14
N ASP A 32 -24.01 -6.37 -14.94
CA ASP A 32 -24.74 -6.51 -16.20
C ASP A 32 -26.15 -6.96 -15.86
N SER A 33 -27.12 -6.08 -16.04
CA SER A 33 -28.50 -6.43 -16.46
C SER A 33 -29.22 -5.17 -16.91
N GLU A 34 -29.42 -5.12 -18.24
CA GLU A 34 -30.53 -4.51 -19.01
C GLU A 34 -31.14 -3.17 -18.59
N SER A 35 -30.85 -2.15 -19.33
CA SER A 35 -31.64 -1.22 -20.15
C SER A 35 -31.07 0.21 -20.16
N PRO A 36 -31.30 1.02 -21.25
CA PRO A 36 -30.50 2.21 -21.50
C PRO A 36 -31.10 3.46 -20.83
N SER A 37 -30.70 3.75 -19.64
CA SER A 37 -30.88 5.09 -19.05
C SER A 37 -29.63 5.37 -18.21
N ARG A 38 -28.99 6.49 -18.51
CA ARG A 38 -27.80 7.05 -17.85
C ARG A 38 -27.69 6.66 -16.37
N GLY A 39 -27.06 5.52 -16.09
CA GLY A 39 -26.74 5.06 -14.75
C GLY A 39 -25.25 5.21 -14.54
N VAL A 40 -24.86 6.09 -13.62
CA VAL A 40 -23.51 6.12 -13.07
C VAL A 40 -23.27 4.74 -12.44
N SER A 41 -22.41 3.94 -13.08
CA SER A 41 -21.97 2.67 -12.52
C SER A 41 -21.15 2.96 -11.26
N THR A 42 -21.76 2.77 -10.10
CA THR A 42 -21.05 2.85 -8.84
C THR A 42 -20.32 1.52 -8.63
N ALA A 43 -19.10 1.42 -9.13
CA ALA A 43 -18.23 0.31 -8.79
C ALA A 43 -17.97 0.33 -7.28
N VAL A 44 -18.49 -0.65 -6.56
CA VAL A 44 -18.24 -0.80 -5.13
C VAL A 44 -16.93 -1.58 -4.96
N SER A 45 -15.86 -0.84 -4.67
CA SER A 45 -14.59 -1.44 -4.30
C SER A 45 -14.58 -1.76 -2.81
N ALA A 46 -14.33 -3.01 -2.46
CA ALA A 46 -14.20 -3.43 -1.07
C ALA A 46 -12.75 -3.85 -0.79
N ILE A 47 -12.17 -3.25 0.25
CA ILE A 47 -10.89 -3.70 0.81
C ILE A 47 -11.18 -4.59 2.01
N ARG A 48 -10.62 -5.79 2.01
CA ARG A 48 -10.61 -6.69 3.17
C ARG A 48 -9.18 -6.79 3.69
N TYR A 49 -9.01 -6.63 4.98
CA TYR A 49 -7.71 -6.72 5.64
C TYR A 49 -7.79 -7.57 6.90
N SER A 50 -6.65 -8.15 7.26
CA SER A 50 -6.46 -8.83 8.54
C SER A 50 -5.12 -8.36 9.10
N VAL A 51 -5.13 -7.84 10.31
CA VAL A 51 -3.94 -7.40 11.04
C VAL A 51 -3.92 -8.13 12.37
N SER A 52 -2.80 -8.77 12.69
CA SER A 52 -2.57 -9.44 13.98
C SER A 52 -1.54 -8.65 14.77
N PRO A 53 -1.94 -7.67 15.60
CA PRO A 53 -1.00 -6.84 16.33
C PRO A 53 -0.31 -7.61 17.46
N MET A 54 0.99 -7.40 17.64
CA MET A 54 1.76 -7.94 18.78
C MET A 54 1.61 -7.12 20.05
N SER A 55 1.21 -5.86 19.97
CA SER A 55 1.10 -4.96 21.11
C SER A 55 -0.05 -3.97 20.95
N VAL A 56 -0.38 -3.26 22.03
CA VAL A 56 -1.45 -2.23 22.04
C VAL A 56 -1.11 -1.07 21.08
N PHE A 57 0.17 -0.75 20.93
CA PHE A 57 0.68 0.20 19.93
C PHE A 57 1.51 -0.58 18.92
N ASN A 58 1.00 -0.68 17.71
CA ASN A 58 1.64 -1.38 16.61
C ASN A 58 2.30 -0.38 15.65
N GLY A 59 3.41 -0.80 15.02
CA GLY A 59 4.08 -0.04 13.95
C GLY A 59 3.37 -0.13 12.61
N ASP A 60 2.40 -1.03 12.47
CA ASP A 60 1.69 -1.25 11.22
C ASP A 60 0.63 -0.19 10.94
N ILE A 61 0.57 0.25 9.69
CA ILE A 61 -0.45 1.19 9.22
C ILE A 61 -1.00 0.72 7.87
N LEU A 62 -2.33 0.72 7.73
CA LEU A 62 -3.01 0.50 6.46
C LEU A 62 -3.90 1.70 6.14
N LEU A 63 -3.66 2.31 4.99
CA LEU A 63 -4.43 3.44 4.49
C LEU A 63 -5.01 3.11 3.11
N ALA A 64 -6.22 3.60 2.84
CA ALA A 64 -6.83 3.50 1.53
C ALA A 64 -7.70 4.73 1.26
N ALA A 65 -7.59 5.29 0.06
CA ALA A 65 -8.34 6.47 -0.33
C ALA A 65 -8.73 6.41 -1.82
N LYS A 66 -9.93 6.90 -2.12
CA LYS A 66 -10.37 7.08 -3.51
C LYS A 66 -9.64 8.26 -4.15
N ARG A 67 -9.29 8.12 -5.42
CA ARG A 67 -8.72 9.19 -6.24
C ARG A 67 -9.84 10.02 -6.88
N PRO A 68 -9.64 11.34 -7.08
CA PRO A 68 -10.66 12.22 -7.71
C PRO A 68 -11.03 11.80 -9.15
N LEU A 69 -10.07 11.28 -9.91
CA LEU A 69 -10.22 10.88 -11.31
C LEU A 69 -10.56 9.40 -11.50
N GLY A 70 -11.06 8.74 -10.46
CA GLY A 70 -11.33 7.30 -10.46
C GLY A 70 -10.20 6.48 -9.84
N GLY A 71 -10.51 5.23 -9.49
CA GLY A 71 -9.56 4.35 -8.84
C GLY A 71 -9.31 4.64 -7.36
N MET A 72 -8.23 4.09 -6.83
CA MET A 72 -7.86 4.27 -5.42
C MET A 72 -6.37 4.10 -5.18
N ASN A 73 -5.87 4.78 -4.15
CA ASN A 73 -4.56 4.54 -3.58
C ASN A 73 -4.67 3.70 -2.31
N VAL A 74 -3.70 2.80 -2.12
CA VAL A 74 -3.55 1.96 -0.94
C VAL A 74 -2.11 2.07 -0.45
N PHE A 75 -1.92 2.16 0.85
CA PHE A 75 -0.60 2.19 1.49
C PHE A 75 -0.61 1.26 2.69
N LEU A 76 0.37 0.37 2.74
CA LEU A 76 0.67 -0.47 3.88
C LEU A 76 2.09 -0.15 4.34
N GLY A 77 2.25 0.20 5.60
CA GLY A 77 3.55 0.49 6.20
C GLY A 77 3.78 -0.27 7.48
N ASP A 78 5.04 -0.62 7.73
CA ASP A 78 5.53 -1.21 8.98
C ASP A 78 6.74 -0.40 9.47
N PHE A 79 6.56 0.29 10.58
CA PHE A 79 7.61 1.10 11.20
C PHE A 79 8.53 0.24 12.06
N THR A 80 9.83 0.48 11.97
CA THR A 80 10.82 -0.18 12.83
C THR A 80 10.51 -0.01 14.30
N GLY A 81 10.62 -1.12 15.04
CA GLY A 81 10.39 -1.15 16.49
C GLY A 81 8.92 -1.43 16.84
N HIS A 82 8.58 -1.17 18.09
CA HIS A 82 7.23 -1.39 18.63
C HIS A 82 6.86 -0.31 19.64
N GLY A 83 5.59 -0.21 19.94
CA GLY A 83 5.07 0.75 20.91
C GLY A 83 4.97 2.17 20.35
N LEU A 84 4.97 3.15 21.24
CA LEU A 84 4.70 4.55 20.89
C LEU A 84 5.72 5.14 19.89
N SER A 85 6.98 4.75 19.99
CA SER A 85 8.04 5.24 19.10
C SER A 85 7.81 4.82 17.64
N ALA A 86 7.29 3.62 17.41
CA ALA A 86 6.95 3.14 16.06
C ALA A 86 5.74 3.87 15.45
N SER A 87 4.81 4.34 16.29
CA SER A 87 3.61 5.04 15.81
C SER A 87 3.82 6.54 15.52
N ILE A 88 4.96 7.13 15.86
CA ILE A 88 5.25 8.56 15.60
C ILE A 88 5.13 8.91 14.11
N GLY A 89 5.54 8.00 13.23
CA GLY A 89 5.46 8.20 11.78
C GLY A 89 4.06 8.09 11.21
N ALA A 90 3.12 7.46 11.91
CA ALA A 90 1.79 7.16 11.38
C ALA A 90 0.95 8.41 11.07
N LEU A 91 1.01 9.44 11.95
CA LEU A 91 0.26 10.68 11.74
C LEU A 91 0.70 11.44 10.49
N PRO A 92 2.01 11.79 10.32
CA PRO A 92 2.44 12.48 9.11
C PRO A 92 2.25 11.64 7.84
N VAL A 93 2.35 10.31 7.91
CA VAL A 93 2.04 9.43 6.77
C VAL A 93 0.57 9.53 6.39
N SER A 94 -0.35 9.47 7.36
CA SER A 94 -1.78 9.60 7.11
C SER A 94 -2.13 10.94 6.50
N ASP A 95 -1.62 12.05 7.05
CA ASP A 95 -1.88 13.40 6.56
C ASP A 95 -1.44 13.57 5.10
N ILE A 96 -0.22 13.16 4.78
CA ILE A 96 0.32 13.26 3.41
C ILE A 96 -0.46 12.36 2.46
N PHE A 97 -0.68 11.09 2.84
CA PHE A 97 -1.37 10.13 2.01
C PHE A 97 -2.79 10.60 1.63
N PHE A 98 -3.62 10.96 2.61
CA PHE A 98 -4.98 11.41 2.34
C PHE A 98 -5.00 12.80 1.67
N GLY A 99 -4.16 13.73 2.13
CA GLY A 99 -4.09 15.08 1.60
C GLY A 99 -3.65 15.13 0.14
N MET A 100 -2.66 14.34 -0.26
CA MET A 100 -2.18 14.29 -1.63
C MET A 100 -3.10 13.45 -2.52
N THR A 101 -3.59 12.29 -2.05
CA THR A 101 -4.55 11.48 -2.81
C THR A 101 -5.82 12.26 -3.14
N SER A 102 -6.39 13.01 -2.19
CA SER A 102 -7.59 13.82 -2.42
C SER A 102 -7.41 14.96 -3.44
N LYS A 103 -6.17 15.40 -3.64
CA LYS A 103 -5.78 16.41 -4.63
C LYS A 103 -5.41 15.82 -5.99
N GLY A 104 -5.38 14.48 -6.12
CA GLY A 104 -5.09 13.79 -7.37
C GLY A 104 -3.61 13.68 -7.71
N PHE A 105 -2.71 13.81 -6.74
CA PHE A 105 -1.28 13.58 -6.97
C PHE A 105 -1.02 12.13 -7.41
N GLU A 106 -0.02 11.95 -8.26
CA GLU A 106 0.42 10.63 -8.69
C GLU A 106 1.08 9.86 -7.54
N LEU A 107 0.95 8.53 -7.55
CA LEU A 107 1.47 7.70 -6.47
C LEU A 107 2.97 7.92 -6.19
N TYR A 108 3.78 8.11 -7.25
CA TYR A 108 5.22 8.34 -7.09
C TYR A 108 5.52 9.63 -6.33
N GLU A 109 4.70 10.68 -6.49
CA GLU A 109 4.84 11.95 -5.78
C GLU A 109 4.50 11.77 -4.30
N ILE A 110 3.43 11.02 -4.02
CA ILE A 110 3.02 10.67 -2.65
C ILE A 110 4.14 9.90 -1.95
N VAL A 111 4.65 8.84 -2.56
CA VAL A 111 5.74 8.02 -1.98
C VAL A 111 7.01 8.83 -1.75
N LYS A 112 7.35 9.73 -2.67
CA LYS A 112 8.49 10.64 -2.54
C LYS A 112 8.32 11.59 -1.36
N GLU A 113 7.14 12.18 -1.21
CA GLU A 113 6.86 13.10 -0.10
C GLU A 113 6.83 12.36 1.24
N LEU A 114 6.26 11.14 1.29
CA LEU A 114 6.32 10.28 2.46
C LEU A 114 7.77 10.00 2.89
N ASN A 115 8.64 9.64 1.93
CA ASN A 115 10.06 9.44 2.22
C ASN A 115 10.73 10.69 2.81
N ASN A 116 10.50 11.86 2.20
CA ASN A 116 11.08 13.12 2.63
C ASN A 116 10.64 13.47 4.05
N ARG A 117 9.35 13.32 4.31
CA ARG A 117 8.78 13.61 5.63
C ARG A 117 9.29 12.66 6.70
N LEU A 118 9.31 11.37 6.43
CA LEU A 118 9.81 10.36 7.36
C LEU A 118 11.30 10.55 7.65
N LYS A 119 12.10 10.86 6.61
CA LYS A 119 13.53 11.19 6.78
C LYS A 119 13.76 12.37 7.73
N ALA A 120 12.86 13.35 7.71
CA ALA A 120 12.96 14.56 8.53
C ALA A 120 12.48 14.36 9.97
N VAL A 121 11.50 13.45 10.20
CA VAL A 121 10.84 13.33 11.52
C VAL A 121 11.23 12.09 12.31
N LEU A 122 11.65 11.02 11.63
CA LEU A 122 12.07 9.80 12.34
C LEU A 122 13.46 9.93 12.94
N PRO A 123 13.69 9.38 14.13
CA PRO A 123 15.03 9.29 14.71
C PRO A 123 15.98 8.48 13.83
N VAL A 124 17.28 8.69 13.98
CA VAL A 124 18.30 7.92 13.27
C VAL A 124 18.14 6.42 13.57
N GLY A 125 18.14 5.60 12.53
CA GLY A 125 17.92 4.15 12.63
C GLY A 125 16.46 3.71 12.57
N PHE A 126 15.50 4.66 12.54
CA PHE A 126 14.09 4.35 12.30
C PHE A 126 13.72 4.58 10.84
N PHE A 127 12.86 3.72 10.33
CA PHE A 127 12.36 3.75 8.95
C PHE A 127 10.99 3.06 8.87
N CYS A 128 10.36 3.15 7.71
CA CYS A 128 9.11 2.48 7.43
C CYS A 128 9.28 1.57 6.21
N CYS A 129 9.20 0.26 6.41
CA CYS A 129 9.00 -0.67 5.30
C CYS A 129 7.59 -0.47 4.76
N ALA A 130 7.43 -0.34 3.44
CA ALA A 130 6.11 -0.03 2.91
C ALA A 130 5.87 -0.60 1.50
N ILE A 131 4.60 -0.84 1.23
CA ILE A 131 4.08 -1.03 -0.12
C ILE A 131 2.99 0.01 -0.38
N ALA A 132 3.05 0.64 -1.54
CA ALA A 132 2.04 1.57 -2.01
C ALA A 132 1.51 1.12 -3.36
N ALA A 133 0.20 1.18 -3.57
CA ALA A 133 -0.44 0.80 -4.81
C ALA A 133 -1.45 1.85 -5.27
N GLU A 134 -1.43 2.15 -6.56
CA GLU A 134 -2.45 2.92 -7.26
C GLU A 134 -3.21 1.96 -8.17
N ILE A 135 -4.51 1.83 -7.94
CA ILE A 135 -5.39 0.95 -8.70
C ILE A 135 -6.28 1.83 -9.55
N ASP A 136 -6.16 1.71 -10.86
CA ASP A 136 -7.02 2.36 -11.83
C ASP A 136 -8.07 1.36 -12.32
N PHE A 137 -9.35 1.70 -12.09
CA PHE A 137 -10.45 0.83 -12.48
C PHE A 137 -10.92 1.06 -13.92
N GLU A 138 -10.58 2.20 -14.53
CA GLU A 138 -10.96 2.52 -15.90
C GLU A 138 -9.98 1.86 -16.88
N ASP A 139 -8.69 2.03 -16.60
CA ASP A 139 -7.61 1.47 -17.42
C ASP A 139 -7.25 0.03 -17.05
N ASN A 140 -7.87 -0.55 -16.01
CA ASN A 140 -7.57 -1.88 -15.48
C ASN A 140 -6.07 -2.09 -15.22
N ASN A 141 -5.39 -1.09 -14.68
CA ASN A 141 -3.98 -1.20 -14.35
C ASN A 141 -3.73 -0.95 -12.87
N ILE A 142 -2.59 -1.46 -12.41
CA ILE A 142 -2.08 -1.22 -11.07
C ILE A 142 -0.63 -0.76 -11.15
N LYS A 143 -0.31 0.33 -10.43
CA LYS A 143 1.05 0.78 -10.20
C LYS A 143 1.43 0.43 -8.77
N VAL A 144 2.57 -0.21 -8.56
CA VAL A 144 3.02 -0.64 -7.23
C VAL A 144 4.44 -0.18 -6.98
N TRP A 145 4.68 0.29 -5.76
CA TRP A 145 5.99 0.54 -5.19
C TRP A 145 6.15 -0.32 -3.94
N ASN A 146 7.25 -1.08 -3.82
CA ASN A 146 7.55 -1.90 -2.65
C ASN A 146 8.98 -1.62 -2.17
N GLY A 147 9.10 -1.17 -0.93
CA GLY A 147 10.36 -0.84 -0.28
C GLY A 147 10.46 -1.43 1.13
N GLY A 148 11.27 -2.48 1.27
CA GLY A 148 11.60 -3.09 2.55
C GLY A 148 10.59 -4.11 3.09
N LEU A 149 9.37 -4.18 2.56
CA LEU A 149 8.45 -5.29 2.86
C LEU A 149 8.83 -6.54 2.05
N PRO A 150 8.37 -7.73 2.45
CA PRO A 150 8.47 -8.93 1.61
C PRO A 150 7.87 -8.72 0.23
N ASP A 151 8.22 -9.59 -0.71
CA ASP A 151 7.64 -9.58 -2.05
C ASP A 151 6.12 -9.69 -1.99
N ALA A 152 5.43 -8.89 -2.78
CA ALA A 152 3.98 -8.89 -2.88
C ALA A 152 3.51 -9.75 -4.06
N TYR A 153 2.25 -10.16 -4.02
CA TYR A 153 1.67 -11.00 -5.07
C TYR A 153 0.38 -10.38 -5.60
N LEU A 154 0.30 -10.28 -6.91
CA LEU A 154 -0.91 -9.96 -7.64
C LEU A 154 -1.55 -11.27 -8.11
N ILE A 155 -2.80 -11.50 -7.70
CA ILE A 155 -3.50 -12.75 -8.00
C ILE A 155 -4.72 -12.44 -8.86
N ASN A 156 -4.72 -12.94 -10.09
CA ASN A 156 -5.90 -12.92 -10.93
C ASN A 156 -6.89 -14.00 -10.44
N GLN A 157 -8.04 -13.58 -9.93
CA GLN A 157 -9.01 -14.52 -9.35
C GLN A 157 -9.77 -15.38 -10.37
N TYR A 158 -9.74 -15.00 -11.65
CA TYR A 158 -10.40 -15.76 -12.72
C TYR A 158 -9.47 -16.83 -13.30
N THR A 159 -8.20 -16.49 -13.50
CA THR A 159 -7.23 -17.42 -14.10
C THR A 159 -6.40 -18.14 -13.04
N ALA A 160 -6.45 -17.71 -11.78
CA ALA A 160 -5.57 -18.15 -10.68
C ALA A 160 -4.07 -17.89 -10.94
N GLU A 161 -3.74 -17.09 -11.94
CA GLU A 161 -2.36 -16.66 -12.18
C GLU A 161 -1.87 -15.79 -11.04
N VAL A 162 -0.62 -16.02 -10.65
CA VAL A 162 0.06 -15.30 -9.58
C VAL A 162 1.28 -14.60 -10.17
N GLU A 163 1.34 -13.30 -10.02
CA GLU A 163 2.48 -12.47 -10.42
C GLU A 163 3.16 -11.90 -9.19
N GLU A 164 4.48 -12.04 -9.12
CA GLU A 164 5.28 -11.57 -8.00
C GLU A 164 5.78 -10.14 -8.23
N ILE A 165 5.63 -9.28 -7.22
CA ILE A 165 6.12 -7.91 -7.19
C ILE A 165 7.24 -7.84 -6.17
N LYS A 166 8.47 -7.70 -6.66
CA LYS A 166 9.67 -7.69 -5.84
C LYS A 166 9.79 -6.44 -4.97
N SER A 167 10.39 -6.63 -3.79
CA SER A 167 10.80 -5.54 -2.92
C SER A 167 12.14 -4.95 -3.41
N ASN A 168 12.07 -4.03 -4.37
CA ASN A 168 13.25 -3.52 -5.08
C ASN A 168 13.78 -2.19 -4.54
N HIS A 169 13.09 -1.62 -3.55
CA HIS A 169 13.44 -0.31 -2.99
C HIS A 169 13.83 -0.41 -1.52
N LEU A 170 14.62 0.56 -1.07
CA LEU A 170 14.90 0.74 0.35
C LEU A 170 13.63 1.25 1.07
N PRO A 171 13.47 0.93 2.37
CA PRO A 171 12.41 1.49 3.20
C PRO A 171 12.38 3.03 3.18
N LEU A 172 11.21 3.59 3.44
CA LEU A 172 11.02 5.03 3.55
C LEU A 172 11.73 5.61 4.77
N GLY A 173 12.32 6.81 4.61
CA GLY A 173 13.03 7.52 5.66
C GLY A 173 14.52 7.17 5.77
N ILE A 174 15.04 6.23 4.96
CA ILE A 174 16.47 5.87 4.99
C ILE A 174 17.30 6.87 4.18
N ILE A 175 16.93 7.13 2.94
CA ILE A 175 17.72 7.96 2.01
C ILE A 175 17.13 9.35 1.82
N GLY A 176 18.00 10.33 1.52
CA GLY A 176 17.58 11.71 1.25
C GLY A 176 16.88 11.86 -0.09
N ALA A 177 16.14 12.97 -0.24
CA ALA A 177 15.33 13.28 -1.39
C ALA A 177 16.09 13.24 -2.73
N GLU A 178 17.36 13.63 -2.70
CA GLU A 178 18.21 13.72 -3.89
C GLU A 178 18.60 12.36 -4.47
N LYS A 179 18.54 11.30 -3.66
CA LYS A 179 18.86 9.91 -4.06
C LYS A 179 17.65 9.01 -4.15
N PHE A 180 16.51 9.46 -3.62
CA PHE A 180 15.29 8.66 -3.58
C PHE A 180 14.63 8.59 -4.96
N GLN A 181 14.44 7.37 -5.45
CA GLN A 181 13.74 7.10 -6.70
C GLN A 181 12.51 6.24 -6.43
N ALA A 182 11.34 6.78 -6.68
CA ALA A 182 10.07 6.08 -6.55
C ALA A 182 9.67 5.44 -7.90
N LYS A 183 10.47 4.48 -8.39
CA LYS A 183 10.13 3.75 -9.62
C LYS A 183 8.95 2.82 -9.32
N MET A 184 7.90 2.91 -10.14
CA MET A 184 6.71 2.08 -10.04
C MET A 184 6.79 0.86 -10.94
N ASP A 185 6.37 -0.28 -10.43
CA ASP A 185 6.03 -1.45 -11.23
C ASP A 185 4.59 -1.29 -11.74
N VAL A 186 4.39 -1.36 -13.05
CA VAL A 186 3.07 -1.22 -13.68
C VAL A 186 2.62 -2.57 -14.21
N ARG A 187 1.38 -2.95 -13.90
CA ARG A 187 0.75 -4.21 -14.35
C ARG A 187 -0.64 -3.93 -14.91
N PRO A 188 -1.06 -4.70 -15.92
CA PRO A 188 -2.40 -4.62 -16.49
C PRO A 188 -3.47 -5.25 -15.60
#